data_769847ba21042cd472db635c80518acb
#
_entry.id   769847ba21042cd472db635c80518acb
#
_cell.length_a   1.000
_cell.length_b   1.000
_cell.length_c   1.000
_cell.angle_alpha   90.00
_cell.angle_beta   90.00
_cell.angle_gamma   90.00
#
_symmetry.space_group_name_H-M   'P 1'
#
loop_
_entity.id
_entity.type
_entity.pdbx_description
1 polymer ?
#
loop_
_entity_poly.entity_id
_entity_poly.type
_entity_poly.pdbx_seq_one_letter_code
_entity_poly.pdbx_strand_id
1 'polypeptide(L)'
;ISLPVVTCGITHGVSTFAELWLDPGDTVVLPDLFWGNYNLILALRRGARLIHFPFFTPDGGFNHAAFEDSVARTADETGKVSVVLNFPNNPTGYTINAREADRIVAFLTTTAEKGANVLAAFDDAYFGLFYGDEPIRESLFARLCSAHPRLMAVKMDGATKENFAWGLRVGFITYGTCINGDSRPVYEALEKKTAGCIRGCISNASHLSQS
;
A
#
# COMPACT_ATOMS: atom_id res chain seq x y z
N ILE A 1 2.25 -7.84 -13.35
CA ILE A 1 2.90 -7.14 -12.22
C ILE A 1 4.39 -6.98 -12.49
N SER A 2 5.03 -6.01 -11.82
CA SER A 2 6.48 -5.82 -11.86
C SER A 2 7.23 -6.95 -11.17
N LEU A 3 8.55 -7.04 -11.40
CA LEU A 3 9.44 -7.75 -10.49
C LEU A 3 9.50 -6.99 -9.14
N PRO A 4 9.70 -7.70 -8.02
CA PRO A 4 9.89 -7.05 -6.74
C PRO A 4 11.25 -6.33 -6.70
N VAL A 5 11.26 -5.06 -6.31
CA VAL A 5 12.51 -4.31 -6.08
C VAL A 5 12.86 -4.37 -4.59
N VAL A 6 14.08 -4.80 -4.28
CA VAL A 6 14.52 -5.01 -2.90
C VAL A 6 14.74 -3.68 -2.17
N THR A 7 14.19 -3.56 -0.97
CA THR A 7 14.36 -2.42 -0.06
C THR A 7 15.05 -2.83 1.24
N CYS A 8 15.55 -1.85 1.99
CA CYS A 8 16.13 -2.09 3.32
C CYS A 8 15.03 -2.18 4.39
N GLY A 9 14.21 -3.24 4.31
CA GLY A 9 13.02 -3.45 5.11
C GLY A 9 11.82 -2.62 4.64
N ILE A 10 10.64 -2.93 5.15
CA ILE A 10 9.37 -2.32 4.74
C ILE A 10 9.32 -0.81 5.02
N THR A 11 9.89 -0.35 6.12
CA THR A 11 9.99 1.10 6.40
C THR A 11 10.67 1.87 5.25
N HIS A 12 11.72 1.30 4.67
CA HIS A 12 12.36 1.86 3.48
C HIS A 12 11.47 1.73 2.25
N GLY A 13 10.71 0.63 2.13
CA GLY A 13 9.69 0.47 1.08
C GLY A 13 8.63 1.58 1.13
N VAL A 14 8.09 1.88 2.31
CA VAL A 14 7.13 2.98 2.52
C VAL A 14 7.76 4.34 2.19
N SER A 15 9.03 4.56 2.58
CA SER A 15 9.75 5.80 2.24
C SER A 15 9.98 5.94 0.73
N THR A 16 10.36 4.85 0.06
CA THR A 16 10.54 4.80 -1.39
C THR A 16 9.22 5.01 -2.14
N PHE A 17 8.13 4.39 -1.66
CA PHE A 17 6.78 4.63 -2.15
C PHE A 17 6.42 6.12 -2.07
N ALA A 18 6.60 6.72 -0.89
CA ALA A 18 6.30 8.13 -0.69
C ALA A 18 7.13 9.04 -1.61
N GLU A 19 8.41 8.74 -1.80
CA GLU A 19 9.32 9.50 -2.68
C GLU A 19 8.87 9.48 -4.14
N LEU A 20 8.40 8.34 -4.62
CA LEU A 20 8.06 8.14 -6.03
C LEU A 20 6.65 8.59 -6.39
N TRP A 21 5.71 8.58 -5.45
CA TRP A 21 4.29 8.71 -5.75
C TRP A 21 3.58 9.90 -5.12
N LEU A 22 4.21 10.53 -4.12
CA LEU A 22 3.58 11.64 -3.40
C LEU A 22 4.35 12.94 -3.60
N ASP A 23 3.64 13.95 -4.08
CA ASP A 23 4.11 15.33 -4.08
C ASP A 23 3.63 16.07 -2.82
N PRO A 24 4.29 17.18 -2.41
CA PRO A 24 3.79 18.02 -1.33
C PRO A 24 2.36 18.49 -1.60
N GLY A 25 1.47 18.29 -0.63
CA GLY A 25 0.05 18.60 -0.75
C GLY A 25 -0.84 17.47 -1.27
N ASP A 26 -0.27 16.37 -1.81
CA ASP A 26 -1.04 15.17 -2.15
C ASP A 26 -1.75 14.62 -0.92
N THR A 27 -2.95 14.08 -1.12
CA THR A 27 -3.76 13.52 -0.04
C THR A 27 -3.60 12.01 0.03
N VAL A 28 -3.39 11.51 1.25
CA VAL A 28 -3.36 10.08 1.55
C VAL A 28 -4.46 9.75 2.56
N VAL A 29 -5.34 8.85 2.20
CA VAL A 29 -6.42 8.33 3.05
C VAL A 29 -5.92 7.08 3.77
N LEU A 30 -6.05 7.05 5.09
CA LEU A 30 -5.67 5.92 5.94
C LEU A 30 -6.54 5.91 7.21
N PRO A 31 -6.67 4.77 7.92
CA PRO A 31 -7.44 4.72 9.16
C PRO A 31 -6.81 5.58 10.26
N ASP A 32 -7.58 5.90 11.30
CA ASP A 32 -7.10 6.61 12.50
C ASP A 32 -6.22 5.74 13.42
N LEU A 33 -6.33 4.41 13.30
CA LEU A 33 -5.48 3.44 13.99
C LEU A 33 -4.44 2.90 13.00
N PHE A 34 -3.25 3.48 13.01
CA PHE A 34 -2.19 3.22 12.05
C PHE A 34 -0.80 3.23 12.67
N TRP A 35 0.18 2.72 11.94
CA TRP A 35 1.58 2.78 12.34
C TRP A 35 2.12 4.22 12.33
N GLY A 36 2.48 4.74 13.50
CA GLY A 36 2.83 6.15 13.69
C GLY A 36 3.91 6.72 12.76
N ASN A 37 4.78 5.86 12.20
CA ASN A 37 5.80 6.31 11.24
C ASN A 37 5.22 6.81 9.91
N TYR A 38 3.96 6.52 9.58
CA TYR A 38 3.34 7.15 8.40
C TYR A 38 3.30 8.67 8.54
N ASN A 39 3.07 9.22 9.74
CA ASN A 39 3.18 10.66 9.99
C ASN A 39 4.57 11.21 9.63
N LEU A 40 5.63 10.50 10.02
CA LEU A 40 7.00 10.93 9.76
C LEU A 40 7.35 10.84 8.27
N ILE A 41 6.94 9.76 7.60
CA ILE A 41 7.33 9.49 6.23
C ILE A 41 6.45 10.27 5.24
N LEU A 42 5.13 10.15 5.36
CA LEU A 42 4.20 10.70 4.38
C LEU A 42 3.95 12.20 4.61
N ALA A 43 3.64 12.59 5.86
CA ALA A 43 3.32 13.98 6.16
C ALA A 43 4.58 14.83 6.37
N LEU A 44 5.43 14.50 7.35
CA LEU A 44 6.53 15.39 7.72
C LEU A 44 7.61 15.48 6.62
N ARG A 45 8.02 14.33 6.08
CA ARG A 45 9.11 14.30 5.07
C ARG A 45 8.64 14.64 3.66
N ARG A 46 7.44 14.21 3.27
CA ARG A 46 6.92 14.42 1.91
C ARG A 46 5.93 15.56 1.79
N GLY A 47 5.41 16.06 2.91
CA GLY A 47 4.42 17.13 2.90
C GLY A 47 3.04 16.69 2.43
N ALA A 48 2.74 15.39 2.45
CA ALA A 48 1.42 14.88 2.13
C ALA A 48 0.41 15.22 3.24
N ARG A 49 -0.83 15.44 2.87
CA ARG A 49 -1.95 15.65 3.78
C ARG A 49 -2.60 14.31 4.11
N LEU A 50 -2.61 13.93 5.38
CA LEU A 50 -3.24 12.69 5.82
C LEU A 50 -4.71 12.93 6.17
N ILE A 51 -5.61 12.15 5.58
CA ILE A 51 -7.04 12.11 5.89
C ILE A 51 -7.30 10.81 6.62
N HIS A 52 -7.74 10.94 7.88
CA HIS A 52 -8.05 9.79 8.72
C HIS A 52 -9.54 9.47 8.71
N PHE A 53 -9.87 8.18 8.65
CA PHE A 53 -11.22 7.68 8.87
C PHE A 53 -11.25 6.77 10.11
N PRO A 54 -12.35 6.73 10.88
CA PRO A 54 -12.48 5.79 11.99
C PRO A 54 -12.33 4.35 11.50
N PHE A 55 -11.34 3.62 12.05
CA PHE A 55 -11.04 2.25 11.60
C PHE A 55 -12.20 1.30 11.86
N PHE A 56 -12.78 1.35 13.07
CA PHE A 56 -13.82 0.44 13.50
C PHE A 56 -15.22 1.05 13.45
N THR A 57 -16.18 0.19 13.13
CA THR A 57 -17.60 0.43 13.42
C THR A 57 -17.86 0.17 14.91
N PRO A 58 -19.01 0.61 15.48
CA PRO A 58 -19.36 0.35 16.87
C PRO A 58 -19.43 -1.13 17.25
N ASP A 59 -19.68 -2.02 16.29
CA ASP A 59 -19.69 -3.48 16.44
C ASP A 59 -18.33 -4.14 16.22
N GLY A 60 -17.26 -3.36 15.98
CA GLY A 60 -15.89 -3.84 15.93
C GLY A 60 -15.41 -4.30 14.56
N GLY A 61 -16.22 -4.21 13.50
CA GLY A 61 -15.81 -4.50 12.13
C GLY A 61 -15.08 -3.33 11.46
N PHE A 62 -14.49 -3.57 10.28
CA PHE A 62 -13.89 -2.50 9.47
C PHE A 62 -14.95 -1.48 9.02
N ASN A 63 -14.67 -0.20 9.20
CA ASN A 63 -15.62 0.87 8.89
C ASN A 63 -15.62 1.25 7.42
N HIS A 64 -16.26 0.42 6.61
CA HIS A 64 -16.38 0.65 5.18
C HIS A 64 -17.01 2.00 4.82
N ALA A 65 -18.05 2.40 5.55
CA ALA A 65 -18.76 3.65 5.25
C ALA A 65 -17.83 4.87 5.38
N ALA A 66 -17.05 4.94 6.46
CA ALA A 66 -16.11 6.02 6.68
C ALA A 66 -14.93 5.98 5.70
N PHE A 67 -14.45 4.78 5.36
CA PHE A 67 -13.43 4.58 4.32
C PHE A 67 -13.92 5.09 2.96
N GLU A 68 -15.08 4.60 2.52
CA GLU A 68 -15.69 4.94 1.24
C GLU A 68 -15.97 6.44 1.11
N ASP A 69 -16.52 7.09 2.16
CA ASP A 69 -16.76 8.53 2.19
C ASP A 69 -15.46 9.33 2.06
N SER A 70 -14.41 8.96 2.81
CA SER A 70 -13.14 9.66 2.78
C SER A 70 -12.43 9.53 1.43
N VAL A 71 -12.47 8.35 0.82
CA VAL A 71 -11.92 8.11 -0.53
C VAL A 71 -12.70 8.85 -1.59
N ALA A 72 -14.05 8.78 -1.56
CA ALA A 72 -14.91 9.44 -2.53
C ALA A 72 -14.71 10.96 -2.51
N ARG A 73 -14.77 11.59 -1.33
CA ARG A 73 -14.53 13.04 -1.20
C ARG A 73 -13.17 13.45 -1.74
N THR A 74 -12.11 12.70 -1.40
CA THR A 74 -10.76 13.01 -1.89
C THR A 74 -10.68 12.87 -3.42
N ALA A 75 -11.28 11.82 -3.97
CA ALA A 75 -11.31 11.59 -5.42
C ALA A 75 -12.08 12.70 -6.16
N ASP A 76 -13.23 13.12 -5.61
CA ASP A 76 -14.06 14.19 -6.19
C ASP A 76 -13.36 15.55 -6.13
N GLU A 77 -12.64 15.86 -5.05
CA GLU A 77 -11.93 17.13 -4.87
C GLU A 77 -10.70 17.26 -5.79
N THR A 78 -9.98 16.18 -6.03
CA THR A 78 -8.63 16.27 -6.63
C THR A 78 -8.46 15.46 -7.93
N GLY A 79 -9.40 14.57 -8.27
CA GLY A 79 -9.28 13.60 -9.37
C GLY A 79 -8.24 12.50 -9.11
N LYS A 80 -7.59 12.50 -7.94
CA LYS A 80 -6.58 11.51 -7.52
C LYS A 80 -6.79 11.16 -6.05
N VAL A 81 -6.69 9.89 -5.70
CA VAL A 81 -6.70 9.46 -4.31
C VAL A 81 -5.62 8.43 -4.05
N SER A 82 -4.83 8.64 -3.01
CA SER A 82 -3.90 7.64 -2.49
C SER A 82 -4.47 7.03 -1.22
N VAL A 83 -4.47 5.71 -1.11
CA VAL A 83 -4.88 4.99 0.11
C VAL A 83 -3.72 4.15 0.63
N VAL A 84 -3.55 4.07 1.95
CA VAL A 84 -2.60 3.16 2.59
C VAL A 84 -3.39 2.24 3.51
N LEU A 85 -3.34 0.95 3.23
CA LEU A 85 -4.00 -0.11 3.99
C LEU A 85 -2.96 -1.10 4.50
N ASN A 86 -3.11 -1.53 5.75
CA ASN A 86 -2.21 -2.45 6.42
C ASN A 86 -3.04 -3.55 7.09
N PHE A 87 -2.93 -4.79 6.58
CA PHE A 87 -3.63 -5.96 7.11
C PHE A 87 -2.70 -7.20 7.09
N PRO A 88 -2.48 -7.86 8.24
CA PRO A 88 -2.93 -7.51 9.61
C PRO A 88 -2.47 -6.11 10.02
N ASN A 89 -3.36 -5.37 10.68
CA ASN A 89 -3.14 -3.95 10.98
C ASN A 89 -2.21 -3.77 12.21
N ASN A 90 -1.33 -2.81 12.14
CA ASN A 90 -0.61 -2.27 13.27
C ASN A 90 -1.19 -0.89 13.65
N PRO A 91 -1.78 -0.71 14.87
CA PRO A 91 -1.53 -1.50 16.09
C PRO A 91 -2.60 -2.54 16.47
N THR A 92 -3.69 -2.64 15.75
CA THR A 92 -4.90 -3.36 16.22
C THR A 92 -4.82 -4.87 16.11
N GLY A 93 -3.98 -5.40 15.22
CA GLY A 93 -3.95 -6.82 14.86
C GLY A 93 -5.14 -7.26 13.99
N TYR A 94 -6.04 -6.35 13.64
CA TYR A 94 -7.22 -6.66 12.84
C TYR A 94 -6.84 -7.08 11.43
N THR A 95 -7.49 -8.15 10.96
CA THR A 95 -7.37 -8.62 9.59
C THR A 95 -8.76 -8.79 8.98
N ILE A 96 -8.94 -8.26 7.79
CA ILE A 96 -10.22 -8.30 7.09
C ILE A 96 -10.59 -9.71 6.66
N ASN A 97 -11.90 -9.98 6.61
CA ASN A 97 -12.47 -11.19 6.04
C ASN A 97 -12.71 -11.04 4.51
N ALA A 98 -13.17 -12.12 3.87
CA ALA A 98 -13.39 -12.12 2.42
C ALA A 98 -14.43 -11.09 1.95
N ARG A 99 -15.50 -10.88 2.72
CA ARG A 99 -16.58 -9.91 2.36
C ARG A 99 -16.08 -8.47 2.46
N GLU A 100 -15.30 -8.17 3.48
CA GLU A 100 -14.68 -6.85 3.65
C GLU A 100 -13.68 -6.58 2.53
N ALA A 101 -12.87 -7.58 2.19
CA ALA A 101 -11.93 -7.49 1.08
C ALA A 101 -12.64 -7.24 -0.25
N ASP A 102 -13.69 -8.01 -0.57
CA ASP A 102 -14.48 -7.85 -1.79
C ASP A 102 -15.07 -6.44 -1.89
N ARG A 103 -15.57 -5.90 -0.77
CA ARG A 103 -16.14 -4.55 -0.73
C ARG A 103 -15.08 -3.46 -0.96
N ILE A 104 -13.91 -3.57 -0.34
CA ILE A 104 -12.80 -2.64 -0.57
C ILE A 104 -12.37 -2.67 -2.04
N VAL A 105 -12.19 -3.85 -2.60
CA VAL A 105 -11.79 -4.05 -4.01
C VAL A 105 -12.81 -3.45 -4.96
N ALA A 106 -14.09 -3.78 -4.79
CA ALA A 106 -15.17 -3.27 -5.62
C ALA A 106 -15.25 -1.74 -5.56
N PHE A 107 -15.13 -1.16 -4.37
CA PHE A 107 -15.22 0.28 -4.19
C PHE A 107 -14.05 1.03 -4.84
N LEU A 108 -12.80 0.59 -4.63
CA LEU A 108 -11.63 1.21 -5.25
C LEU A 108 -11.65 1.09 -6.77
N THR A 109 -12.09 -0.07 -7.29
CA THR A 109 -12.28 -0.29 -8.73
C THR A 109 -13.32 0.67 -9.30
N THR A 110 -14.50 0.76 -8.66
CA THR A 110 -15.57 1.69 -9.08
C THR A 110 -15.12 3.15 -9.02
N THR A 111 -14.30 3.53 -8.04
CA THR A 111 -13.72 4.88 -7.95
C THR A 111 -12.83 5.17 -9.16
N ALA A 112 -12.04 4.21 -9.60
CA ALA A 112 -11.21 4.32 -10.80
C ALA A 112 -12.08 4.36 -12.09
N GLU A 113 -13.14 3.57 -12.16
CA GLU A 113 -14.11 3.56 -13.28
C GLU A 113 -14.82 4.92 -13.44
N LYS A 114 -15.10 5.61 -12.34
CA LYS A 114 -15.66 6.97 -12.33
C LYS A 114 -14.67 8.04 -12.79
N GLY A 115 -13.42 7.67 -13.08
CA GLY A 115 -12.43 8.55 -13.71
C GLY A 115 -11.32 9.05 -12.78
N ALA A 116 -11.37 8.76 -11.48
CA ALA A 116 -10.29 9.13 -10.55
C ALA A 116 -9.05 8.25 -10.78
N ASN A 117 -7.86 8.81 -10.53
CA ASN A 117 -6.63 8.04 -10.45
C ASN A 117 -6.45 7.51 -9.03
N VAL A 118 -6.49 6.20 -8.88
CA VAL A 118 -6.40 5.52 -7.58
C VAL A 118 -5.00 4.93 -7.39
N LEU A 119 -4.34 5.28 -6.30
CA LEU A 119 -3.08 4.70 -5.85
C LEU A 119 -3.36 3.91 -4.57
N ALA A 120 -3.40 2.58 -4.66
CA ALA A 120 -3.69 1.70 -3.55
C ALA A 120 -2.39 1.04 -3.04
N ALA A 121 -1.89 1.50 -1.90
CA ALA A 121 -0.67 1.00 -1.27
C ALA A 121 -1.01 0.05 -0.12
N PHE A 122 -0.42 -1.14 -0.16
CA PHE A 122 -0.60 -2.20 0.83
C PHE A 122 0.69 -2.39 1.60
N ASP A 123 0.64 -2.10 2.90
CA ASP A 123 1.72 -2.42 3.84
C ASP A 123 1.44 -3.81 4.43
N ASP A 124 2.07 -4.81 3.84
CA ASP A 124 1.93 -6.21 4.19
C ASP A 124 2.96 -6.65 5.25
N ALA A 125 3.37 -5.74 6.15
CA ALA A 125 4.40 -6.01 7.15
C ALA A 125 4.10 -7.22 8.04
N TYR A 126 2.83 -7.51 8.28
CA TYR A 126 2.38 -8.60 9.12
C TYR A 126 1.69 -9.72 8.32
N PHE A 127 1.82 -9.69 7.00
CA PHE A 127 1.32 -10.77 6.13
C PHE A 127 1.89 -12.11 6.60
N GLY A 128 1.05 -13.16 6.57
CA GLY A 128 1.40 -14.48 7.10
C GLY A 128 1.04 -14.68 8.59
N LEU A 129 0.91 -13.62 9.37
CA LEU A 129 0.52 -13.70 10.79
C LEU A 129 -1.02 -13.62 10.93
N PHE A 130 -1.69 -14.63 10.43
CA PHE A 130 -3.14 -14.74 10.48
C PHE A 130 -3.58 -15.69 11.61
N TYR A 131 -4.57 -15.27 12.39
CA TYR A 131 -5.14 -16.05 13.48
C TYR A 131 -6.63 -16.28 13.22
N GLY A 132 -7.08 -17.51 13.46
CA GLY A 132 -8.46 -17.95 13.18
C GLY A 132 -8.69 -18.32 11.70
N ASP A 133 -9.92 -18.62 11.37
CA ASP A 133 -10.32 -19.16 10.05
C ASP A 133 -10.98 -18.11 9.14
N GLU A 134 -11.45 -17.00 9.70
CA GLU A 134 -12.19 -15.96 8.95
C GLU A 134 -11.31 -15.00 8.13
N PRO A 135 -10.07 -14.63 8.54
CA PRO A 135 -9.23 -13.71 7.79
C PRO A 135 -8.89 -14.23 6.41
N ILE A 136 -8.86 -13.31 5.42
CA ILE A 136 -8.30 -13.65 4.11
C ILE A 136 -6.81 -13.96 4.25
N ARG A 137 -6.34 -14.94 3.46
CA ARG A 137 -4.93 -15.37 3.46
C ARG A 137 -4.19 -14.93 2.20
N GLU A 138 -4.63 -13.83 1.63
CA GLU A 138 -4.00 -13.17 0.47
C GLU A 138 -3.93 -11.66 0.69
N SER A 139 -2.97 -11.01 0.05
CA SER A 139 -2.89 -9.56 0.05
C SER A 139 -3.98 -8.97 -0.87
N LEU A 140 -4.58 -7.84 -0.48
CA LEU A 140 -5.47 -7.06 -1.34
C LEU A 140 -4.79 -6.63 -2.65
N PHE A 141 -3.47 -6.54 -2.67
CA PHE A 141 -2.69 -6.31 -3.88
C PHE A 141 -3.03 -7.33 -4.98
N ALA A 142 -3.17 -8.61 -4.63
CA ALA A 142 -3.46 -9.68 -5.60
C ALA A 142 -4.79 -9.46 -6.34
N ARG A 143 -5.77 -8.87 -5.67
CA ARG A 143 -7.10 -8.59 -6.24
C ARG A 143 -7.15 -7.29 -7.05
N LEU A 144 -6.26 -6.34 -6.76
CA LEU A 144 -6.27 -5.01 -7.37
C LEU A 144 -5.17 -4.80 -8.42
N CYS A 145 -4.16 -5.68 -8.50
CA CYS A 145 -3.00 -5.52 -9.37
C CYS A 145 -3.30 -5.52 -10.88
N SER A 146 -4.53 -5.82 -11.28
CA SER A 146 -4.98 -5.79 -12.67
C SER A 146 -6.44 -5.30 -12.80
N ALA A 147 -6.98 -4.63 -11.78
CA ALA A 147 -8.39 -4.31 -11.72
C ALA A 147 -8.81 -3.23 -12.72
N HIS A 148 -8.05 -2.13 -12.83
CA HIS A 148 -8.41 -1.01 -13.72
C HIS A 148 -7.17 -0.21 -14.16
N PRO A 149 -7.14 0.39 -15.39
CA PRO A 149 -5.99 1.16 -15.87
C PRO A 149 -5.69 2.45 -15.08
N ARG A 150 -6.69 3.01 -14.40
CA ARG A 150 -6.53 4.17 -13.51
C ARG A 150 -6.26 3.78 -12.04
N LEU A 151 -6.03 2.48 -11.78
CA LEU A 151 -5.70 1.97 -10.45
C LEU A 151 -4.32 1.36 -10.49
N MET A 152 -3.40 1.95 -9.71
CA MET A 152 -2.08 1.41 -9.44
C MET A 152 -2.09 0.80 -8.05
N ALA A 153 -1.88 -0.50 -7.97
CA ALA A 153 -1.65 -1.20 -6.72
C ALA A 153 -0.15 -1.26 -6.44
N VAL A 154 0.22 -0.99 -5.20
CA VAL A 154 1.62 -1.04 -4.72
C VAL A 154 1.67 -1.93 -3.49
N LYS A 155 2.45 -3.01 -3.55
CA LYS A 155 2.69 -3.90 -2.42
C LYS A 155 4.04 -3.59 -1.78
N MET A 156 4.06 -3.42 -0.48
CA MET A 156 5.26 -3.31 0.33
C MET A 156 5.26 -4.44 1.34
N ASP A 157 6.16 -5.41 1.18
CA ASP A 157 6.26 -6.58 2.04
C ASP A 157 7.71 -6.94 2.39
N GLY A 158 7.89 -7.98 3.16
CA GLY A 158 9.24 -8.46 3.52
C GLY A 158 9.27 -9.45 4.67
N ALA A 159 10.39 -10.12 4.79
CA ALA A 159 10.65 -11.19 5.75
C ALA A 159 10.71 -10.74 7.23
N THR A 160 10.66 -9.44 7.49
CA THR A 160 10.97 -8.85 8.81
C THR A 160 10.15 -9.45 9.96
N LYS A 161 8.84 -9.60 9.77
CA LYS A 161 7.91 -10.07 10.82
C LYS A 161 7.60 -11.56 10.66
N GLU A 162 7.23 -11.97 9.47
CA GLU A 162 6.86 -13.34 9.15
C GLU A 162 7.98 -14.33 9.52
N ASN A 163 9.23 -14.00 9.20
CA ASN A 163 10.39 -14.86 9.45
C ASN A 163 11.23 -14.42 10.66
N PHE A 164 10.74 -13.51 11.50
CA PHE A 164 11.47 -13.00 12.67
C PHE A 164 12.87 -12.44 12.35
N ALA A 165 13.03 -11.89 11.16
CA ALA A 165 14.31 -11.46 10.60
C ALA A 165 14.54 -9.94 10.73
N TRP A 166 14.18 -9.35 11.87
CA TRP A 166 14.15 -7.89 12.07
C TRP A 166 15.48 -7.18 11.79
N GLY A 167 16.58 -7.79 12.17
CA GLY A 167 17.91 -7.23 12.00
C GLY A 167 18.44 -7.28 10.57
N LEU A 168 17.93 -8.17 9.73
CA LEU A 168 18.40 -8.36 8.36
C LEU A 168 17.94 -7.26 7.41
N ARG A 169 16.88 -6.54 7.73
CA ARG A 169 16.41 -5.37 6.95
C ARG A 169 16.15 -5.70 5.48
N VAL A 170 15.32 -6.69 5.21
CA VAL A 170 14.88 -7.06 3.85
C VAL A 170 13.41 -6.76 3.69
N GLY A 171 13.07 -6.07 2.60
CA GLY A 171 11.71 -5.80 2.16
C GLY A 171 11.67 -5.67 0.65
N PHE A 172 10.47 -5.55 0.13
CA PHE A 172 10.21 -5.52 -1.31
C PHE A 172 9.13 -4.49 -1.62
N ILE A 173 9.21 -3.90 -2.82
CA ILE A 173 8.15 -3.10 -3.38
C ILE A 173 7.79 -3.65 -4.76
N THR A 174 6.49 -3.88 -5.01
CA THR A 174 5.96 -4.49 -6.22
C THR A 174 4.78 -3.67 -6.74
N TYR A 175 4.64 -3.53 -8.04
CA TYR A 175 3.60 -2.75 -8.70
C TYR A 175 2.67 -3.62 -9.52
N GLY A 176 1.40 -3.24 -9.59
CA GLY A 176 0.42 -3.87 -10.45
C GLY A 176 -0.63 -2.89 -10.92
N THR A 177 -0.96 -2.94 -12.21
CA THR A 177 -2.05 -2.18 -12.82
C THR A 177 -2.54 -2.89 -14.07
N CYS A 178 -3.76 -2.62 -14.47
CA CYS A 178 -4.28 -3.12 -15.76
C CYS A 178 -3.64 -2.32 -16.90
N ILE A 179 -2.95 -3.01 -17.81
CA ILE A 179 -2.28 -2.41 -18.96
C ILE A 179 -2.78 -3.12 -20.22
N ASN A 180 -3.30 -2.34 -21.17
CA ASN A 180 -3.65 -2.85 -22.49
C ASN A 180 -2.38 -3.03 -23.33
N GLY A 181 -2.13 -4.25 -23.81
CA GLY A 181 -0.95 -4.57 -24.62
C GLY A 181 0.25 -5.05 -23.81
N ASP A 182 1.47 -4.77 -24.29
CA ASP A 182 2.70 -5.19 -23.60
C ASP A 182 2.97 -4.34 -22.36
N SER A 183 2.86 -4.96 -21.20
CA SER A 183 3.06 -4.30 -19.91
C SER A 183 4.54 -4.17 -19.50
N ARG A 184 5.46 -4.89 -20.15
CA ARG A 184 6.88 -4.94 -19.76
C ARG A 184 7.54 -3.55 -19.72
N PRO A 185 7.39 -2.67 -20.73
CA PRO A 185 8.05 -1.37 -20.69
C PRO A 185 7.63 -0.51 -19.50
N VAL A 186 6.37 -0.59 -19.08
CA VAL A 186 5.84 0.16 -17.93
C VAL A 186 6.45 -0.37 -16.63
N TYR A 187 6.43 -1.69 -16.44
CA TYR A 187 7.00 -2.29 -15.23
C TYR A 187 8.51 -2.12 -15.15
N GLU A 188 9.25 -2.28 -16.25
CA GLU A 188 10.68 -2.00 -16.29
C GLU A 188 10.99 -0.53 -15.92
N ALA A 189 10.18 0.41 -16.37
CA ALA A 189 10.35 1.82 -16.03
C ALA A 189 10.12 2.07 -14.53
N LEU A 190 9.08 1.45 -13.94
CA LEU A 190 8.79 1.53 -12.50
C LEU A 190 9.91 0.90 -11.68
N GLU A 191 10.39 -0.28 -12.06
CA GLU A 191 11.52 -0.97 -11.42
C GLU A 191 12.78 -0.12 -11.45
N LYS A 192 13.14 0.44 -12.62
CA LYS A 192 14.31 1.32 -12.78
C LYS A 192 14.19 2.60 -11.95
N LYS A 193 13.03 3.23 -11.91
CA LYS A 193 12.79 4.42 -11.08
C LYS A 193 12.91 4.10 -9.58
N THR A 194 12.33 2.97 -9.16
CA THR A 194 12.41 2.50 -7.78
C THR A 194 13.87 2.20 -7.39
N ALA A 195 14.59 1.46 -8.25
CA ALA A 195 16.01 1.19 -8.03
C ALA A 195 16.83 2.48 -7.99
N GLY A 196 16.52 3.46 -8.83
CA GLY A 196 17.18 4.78 -8.83
C GLY A 196 16.94 5.55 -7.52
N CYS A 197 15.71 5.55 -7.00
CA CYS A 197 15.37 6.16 -5.72
C CYS A 197 16.16 5.48 -4.57
N ILE A 198 16.18 4.15 -4.53
CA ILE A 198 16.96 3.39 -3.55
C ILE A 198 18.45 3.69 -3.67
N ARG A 199 18.98 3.72 -4.91
CA ARG A 199 20.38 4.03 -5.18
C ARG A 199 20.77 5.42 -4.67
N GLY A 200 19.90 6.40 -4.82
CA GLY A 200 20.13 7.78 -4.35
C GLY A 200 20.03 7.93 -2.83
N CYS A 201 19.34 7.00 -2.14
CA CYS A 201 19.10 7.05 -0.69
C CYS A 201 20.14 6.24 0.10
N ILE A 202 20.24 4.93 -0.16
CA ILE A 202 21.05 3.99 0.65
C ILE A 202 22.05 3.18 -0.20
N SER A 203 22.16 3.47 -1.49
CA SER A 203 22.91 2.70 -2.49
C SER A 203 22.22 1.38 -2.86
N ASN A 204 22.08 0.44 -1.95
CA ASN A 204 21.34 -0.84 -2.10
C ASN A 204 21.11 -1.48 -0.72
N ALA A 205 20.18 -2.41 -0.65
CA ALA A 205 20.01 -3.26 0.52
C ALA A 205 21.17 -4.27 0.63
N SER A 206 21.40 -4.80 1.84
CA SER A 206 22.45 -5.78 2.10
C SER A 206 22.28 -7.04 1.24
N HIS A 207 23.28 -7.41 0.47
CA HIS A 207 23.28 -8.64 -0.32
C HIS A 207 23.23 -9.89 0.57
N LEU A 208 23.99 -9.88 1.68
CA LEU A 208 23.99 -10.98 2.64
C LEU A 208 22.60 -11.25 3.23
N SER A 209 21.81 -10.19 3.41
CA SER A 209 20.46 -10.33 3.95
C SER A 209 19.45 -10.84 2.92
N GLN A 210 19.82 -10.89 1.65
CA GLN A 210 18.99 -11.39 0.55
C GLN A 210 19.29 -12.86 0.22
N SER A 211 20.40 -13.40 0.74
CA SER A 211 20.85 -14.79 0.56
C SER A 211 20.22 -15.70 1.61
#